data_f01e0da8b14ce4719b8a0994d346b6a4
#
_entry.id   f01e0da8b14ce4719b8a0994d346b6a4
#
_cell.length_a   1.000
_cell.length_b   1.000
_cell.length_c   1.000
_cell.angle_alpha   90.00
_cell.angle_beta   90.00
_cell.angle_gamma   90.00
#
_symmetry.space_group_name_H-M   'P 1'
#
loop_
_entity.id
_entity.type
_entity.pdbx_description
1 polymer ?
#
loop_
_entity_poly.entity_id
_entity_poly.type
_entity_poly.pdbx_seq_one_letter_code
_entity_poly.pdbx_strand_id
1 'polypeptide(L)'
;MITREVLNDFISGKKYAFDTIYKSYSSGMYGICLRYTRCADDAQDILQETFIKVYNNKHQYDPSKPIGAWIKTITIHEALNYIKRNYNRFLLSENENDFNIAEEVELNLEDQNELKVKLLSILNKLPDGYRTIFNLYTIDNLTHKEIAEYLDISEGTSKSQYFKAKKMIQTLLASENIER
;
A
#
# COMPACT_ATOMS: atom_id res chain seq x y z
N MET A 1 9.22 14.34 16.66
CA MET A 1 10.38 13.86 15.83
C MET A 1 10.99 12.67 16.55
N ILE A 2 11.28 11.56 15.88
CA ILE A 2 11.91 10.38 16.50
C ILE A 2 13.39 10.69 16.73
N THR A 3 13.81 10.64 18.00
CA THR A 3 15.21 10.90 18.38
C THR A 3 16.06 9.61 18.29
N ARG A 4 17.38 9.76 18.25
CA ARG A 4 18.30 8.62 18.28
C ARG A 4 18.16 7.78 19.57
N GLU A 5 17.83 8.42 20.67
CA GLU A 5 17.55 7.74 21.94
C GLU A 5 16.34 6.82 21.84
N VAL A 6 15.22 7.31 21.27
CA VAL A 6 14.03 6.50 21.02
C VAL A 6 14.33 5.30 20.13
N LEU A 7 15.18 5.46 19.09
CA LEU A 7 15.58 4.35 18.22
C LEU A 7 16.38 3.28 18.97
N ASN A 8 17.35 3.68 19.82
CA ASN A 8 18.12 2.75 20.64
C ASN A 8 17.22 2.00 21.65
N ASP A 9 16.29 2.71 22.27
CA ASP A 9 15.33 2.14 23.20
C ASP A 9 14.33 1.19 22.51
N PHE A 10 13.96 1.49 21.26
CA PHE A 10 13.16 0.59 20.44
C PHE A 10 13.90 -0.73 20.16
N ILE A 11 15.16 -0.65 19.73
CA ILE A 11 15.99 -1.86 19.49
C ILE A 11 16.14 -2.66 20.78
N SER A 12 16.28 -1.99 21.93
CA SER A 12 16.36 -2.61 23.25
C SER A 12 15.01 -3.20 23.72
N GLY A 13 13.92 -2.99 22.99
CA GLY A 13 12.60 -3.56 23.28
C GLY A 13 11.77 -2.78 24.28
N LYS A 14 12.11 -1.52 24.58
CA LYS A 14 11.31 -0.68 25.49
C LYS A 14 9.97 -0.33 24.86
N LYS A 15 8.88 -0.65 25.57
CA LYS A 15 7.49 -0.47 25.10
C LYS A 15 7.19 0.97 24.66
N TYR A 16 7.56 1.96 25.46
CA TYR A 16 7.26 3.37 25.15
C TYR A 16 7.87 3.84 23.82
N ALA A 17 9.04 3.29 23.45
CA ALA A 17 9.71 3.63 22.22
C ALA A 17 8.95 3.05 21.01
N PHE A 18 8.47 1.81 21.12
CA PHE A 18 7.56 1.22 20.13
C PHE A 18 6.26 2.02 20.00
N ASP A 19 5.62 2.37 21.11
CA ASP A 19 4.37 3.17 21.11
C ASP A 19 4.59 4.54 20.44
N THR A 20 5.76 5.15 20.65
CA THR A 20 6.12 6.42 20.01
C THR A 20 6.29 6.27 18.49
N ILE A 21 6.96 5.20 18.03
CA ILE A 21 7.13 4.89 16.62
C ILE A 21 5.77 4.57 15.99
N TYR A 22 4.95 3.74 16.63
CA TYR A 22 3.59 3.42 16.17
C TYR A 22 2.77 4.69 15.95
N LYS A 23 2.66 5.56 16.95
CA LYS A 23 1.91 6.83 16.85
C LYS A 23 2.43 7.72 15.71
N SER A 24 3.73 7.72 15.46
CA SER A 24 4.33 8.59 14.43
C SER A 24 4.13 8.08 13.00
N TYR A 25 3.99 6.76 12.80
CA TYR A 25 4.01 6.17 11.46
C TYR A 25 2.74 5.42 11.08
N SER A 26 1.88 5.01 12.02
CA SER A 26 0.71 4.18 11.75
C SER A 26 -0.24 4.79 10.73
N SER A 27 -0.57 6.07 10.83
CA SER A 27 -1.45 6.76 9.88
C SER A 27 -0.88 6.76 8.44
N GLY A 28 0.42 7.06 8.29
CA GLY A 28 1.07 7.01 6.98
C GLY A 28 1.12 5.59 6.39
N MET A 29 1.40 4.58 7.23
CA MET A 29 1.42 3.17 6.79
C MET A 29 0.02 2.66 6.47
N TYR A 30 -0.99 3.06 7.22
CA TYR A 30 -2.38 2.75 6.92
C TYR A 30 -2.80 3.28 5.54
N GLY A 31 -2.40 4.51 5.20
CA GLY A 31 -2.61 5.06 3.86
C GLY A 31 -1.93 4.24 2.75
N ILE A 32 -0.80 3.56 3.04
CA ILE A 32 -0.19 2.61 2.11
C ILE A 32 -1.08 1.36 1.99
N CYS A 33 -1.53 0.78 3.12
CA CYS A 33 -2.38 -0.41 3.11
C CYS A 33 -3.65 -0.20 2.29
N LEU A 34 -4.34 0.94 2.47
CA LEU A 34 -5.55 1.32 1.72
C LEU A 34 -5.37 1.35 0.20
N ARG A 35 -4.16 1.59 -0.30
CA ARG A 35 -3.89 1.54 -1.76
C ARG A 35 -3.93 0.12 -2.32
N TYR A 36 -3.74 -0.88 -1.47
CA TYR A 36 -3.64 -2.30 -1.85
C TYR A 36 -4.88 -3.10 -1.50
N THR A 37 -5.77 -2.57 -0.67
CA THR A 37 -7.01 -3.21 -0.25
C THR A 37 -8.23 -2.46 -0.76
N ARG A 38 -9.41 -3.11 -0.71
CA ARG A 38 -10.70 -2.48 -1.05
C ARG A 38 -11.49 -2.07 0.17
N CYS A 39 -11.14 -2.58 1.35
CA CYS A 39 -11.85 -2.28 2.58
C CYS A 39 -10.90 -1.85 3.69
N ALA A 40 -11.46 -1.14 4.66
CA ALA A 40 -10.74 -0.63 5.81
C ALA A 40 -10.24 -1.77 6.72
N ASP A 41 -11.01 -2.85 6.84
CA ASP A 41 -10.67 -3.98 7.71
C ASP A 41 -9.41 -4.70 7.23
N ASP A 42 -9.34 -5.03 5.93
CA ASP A 42 -8.12 -5.63 5.36
C ASP A 42 -6.91 -4.71 5.49
N ALA A 43 -7.10 -3.39 5.32
CA ALA A 43 -6.02 -2.42 5.51
C ALA A 43 -5.54 -2.39 6.96
N GLN A 44 -6.46 -2.50 7.90
CA GLN A 44 -6.17 -2.55 9.34
C GLN A 44 -5.41 -3.82 9.70
N ASP A 45 -5.80 -4.95 9.14
CA ASP A 45 -5.11 -6.24 9.36
C ASP A 45 -3.68 -6.19 8.84
N ILE A 46 -3.47 -5.68 7.63
CA ILE A 46 -2.11 -5.49 7.07
C ILE A 46 -1.29 -4.56 7.96
N LEU A 47 -1.88 -3.48 8.47
CA LEU A 47 -1.22 -2.55 9.37
C LEU A 47 -0.78 -3.23 10.66
N GLN A 48 -1.66 -4.04 11.27
CA GLN A 48 -1.35 -4.80 12.49
C GLN A 48 -0.18 -5.78 12.23
N GLU A 49 -0.26 -6.59 11.18
CA GLU A 49 0.81 -7.51 10.79
C GLU A 49 2.14 -6.78 10.54
N THR A 50 2.08 -5.60 9.90
CA THR A 50 3.25 -4.74 9.69
C THR A 50 3.91 -4.40 11.02
N PHE A 51 3.17 -3.89 12.00
CA PHE A 51 3.75 -3.44 13.26
C PHE A 51 4.16 -4.59 14.18
N ILE A 52 3.51 -5.75 14.08
CA ILE A 52 3.99 -7.01 14.71
C ILE A 52 5.37 -7.36 14.14
N LYS A 53 5.55 -7.32 12.82
CA LYS A 53 6.84 -7.61 12.19
C LYS A 53 7.91 -6.54 12.49
N VAL A 54 7.53 -5.27 12.53
CA VAL A 54 8.39 -4.18 12.96
C VAL A 54 8.95 -4.45 14.37
N TYR A 55 8.08 -4.84 15.30
CA TYR A 55 8.51 -5.15 16.66
C TYR A 55 9.39 -6.40 16.75
N ASN A 56 9.02 -7.47 16.07
CA ASN A 56 9.75 -8.73 16.09
C ASN A 56 11.12 -8.62 15.41
N ASN A 57 11.22 -7.82 14.34
CA ASN A 57 12.45 -7.65 13.57
C ASN A 57 13.26 -6.41 13.96
N LYS A 58 12.97 -5.78 15.12
CA LYS A 58 13.65 -4.55 15.56
C LYS A 58 15.19 -4.64 15.60
N HIS A 59 15.72 -5.84 15.81
CA HIS A 59 17.18 -6.09 15.81
C HIS A 59 17.81 -6.06 14.40
N GLN A 60 16.99 -6.14 13.35
CA GLN A 60 17.44 -6.05 11.95
C GLN A 60 17.44 -4.60 11.44
N TYR A 61 16.88 -3.67 12.22
CA TYR A 61 16.86 -2.26 11.84
C TYR A 61 18.26 -1.65 11.97
N ASP A 62 18.71 -1.00 10.91
CA ASP A 62 19.96 -0.23 10.87
C ASP A 62 19.69 1.23 11.29
N PRO A 63 20.20 1.67 12.48
CA PRO A 63 19.94 3.03 12.96
C PRO A 63 20.58 4.15 12.12
N SER A 64 21.42 3.81 11.15
CA SER A 64 21.97 4.78 10.19
C SER A 64 20.97 5.19 9.12
N LYS A 65 19.87 4.43 8.95
CA LYS A 65 18.83 4.63 7.95
C LYS A 65 17.56 5.23 8.56
N PRO A 66 16.75 5.97 7.78
CA PRO A 66 15.47 6.47 8.25
C PRO A 66 14.52 5.32 8.63
N ILE A 67 14.03 5.29 9.87
CA ILE A 67 13.14 4.22 10.34
C ILE A 67 11.83 4.16 9.56
N GLY A 68 11.31 5.31 9.12
CA GLY A 68 10.08 5.36 8.29
C GLY A 68 10.24 4.62 6.95
N ALA A 69 11.43 4.66 6.33
CA ALA A 69 11.70 3.92 5.11
C ALA A 69 11.74 2.41 5.36
N TRP A 70 12.33 1.98 6.48
CA TRP A 70 12.36 0.57 6.86
C TRP A 70 10.95 0.03 7.17
N ILE A 71 10.14 0.77 7.94
CA ILE A 71 8.74 0.41 8.21
C ILE A 71 7.94 0.36 6.90
N LYS A 72 8.11 1.36 6.01
CA LYS A 72 7.46 1.38 4.68
C LYS A 72 7.75 0.11 3.89
N THR A 73 9.01 -0.35 3.87
CA THR A 73 9.39 -1.59 3.17
C THR A 73 8.65 -2.80 3.73
N ILE A 74 8.56 -2.92 5.07
CA ILE A 74 7.80 -4.00 5.71
C ILE A 74 6.32 -3.90 5.34
N THR A 75 5.73 -2.70 5.38
CA THR A 75 4.31 -2.47 5.02
C THR A 75 4.01 -2.92 3.59
N ILE A 76 4.86 -2.55 2.63
CA ILE A 76 4.70 -2.95 1.22
C ILE A 76 4.79 -4.47 1.09
N HIS A 77 5.75 -5.12 1.77
CA HIS A 77 5.86 -6.58 1.75
C HIS A 77 4.62 -7.27 2.33
N GLU A 78 4.03 -6.74 3.41
CA GLU A 78 2.79 -7.31 3.97
C GLU A 78 1.59 -7.11 3.04
N ALA A 79 1.48 -5.93 2.41
CA ALA A 79 0.47 -5.68 1.41
C ALA A 79 0.61 -6.62 0.19
N LEU A 80 1.84 -6.88 -0.25
CA LEU A 80 2.13 -7.85 -1.33
C LEU A 80 1.79 -9.29 -0.93
N ASN A 81 2.11 -9.69 0.30
CA ASN A 81 1.74 -11.00 0.83
C ASN A 81 0.22 -11.18 0.88
N TYR A 82 -0.51 -10.13 1.28
CA TYR A 82 -1.97 -10.11 1.25
C TYR A 82 -2.49 -10.30 -0.19
N ILE A 83 -1.97 -9.54 -1.15
CA ILE A 83 -2.36 -9.64 -2.56
C ILE A 83 -2.03 -11.03 -3.09
N LYS A 84 -0.83 -11.55 -2.85
CA LYS A 84 -0.42 -12.88 -3.34
C LYS A 84 -1.36 -13.98 -2.84
N ARG A 85 -1.77 -13.93 -1.57
CA ARG A 85 -2.77 -14.87 -1.01
C ARG A 85 -4.13 -14.78 -1.69
N ASN A 86 -4.52 -13.58 -2.12
CA ASN A 86 -5.82 -13.32 -2.72
C ASN A 86 -5.78 -13.21 -4.26
N TYR A 87 -4.58 -13.23 -4.89
CA TYR A 87 -4.39 -12.92 -6.32
C TYR A 87 -5.17 -13.86 -7.25
N ASN A 88 -5.19 -15.16 -6.96
CA ASN A 88 -5.99 -16.12 -7.73
C ASN A 88 -7.50 -15.82 -7.62
N ARG A 89 -7.95 -15.30 -6.49
CA ARG A 89 -9.32 -14.84 -6.27
C ARG A 89 -9.61 -13.56 -7.07
N PHE A 90 -8.63 -12.66 -7.19
CA PHE A 90 -8.72 -11.42 -7.95
C PHE A 90 -8.68 -11.66 -9.48
N LEU A 91 -7.91 -12.64 -9.97
CA LEU A 91 -7.91 -13.01 -11.39
C LEU A 91 -9.24 -13.62 -11.84
N LEU A 92 -9.93 -14.35 -10.95
CA LEU A 92 -11.23 -14.94 -11.24
C LEU A 92 -12.36 -13.90 -11.25
N SER A 93 -12.18 -12.75 -10.62
CA SER A 93 -13.13 -11.63 -10.61
C SER A 93 -12.96 -10.67 -11.80
N GLU A 94 -12.09 -10.97 -12.79
CA GLU A 94 -11.96 -10.21 -14.05
C GLU A 94 -13.18 -10.32 -15.00
N ASN A 95 -14.27 -10.98 -14.59
CA ASN A 95 -15.57 -10.84 -15.25
C ASN A 95 -16.08 -9.41 -15.00
N GLU A 96 -16.22 -8.67 -16.10
CA GLU A 96 -16.49 -7.23 -16.22
C GLU A 96 -17.74 -6.69 -15.46
N ASN A 97 -18.40 -7.50 -14.63
CA ASN A 97 -19.67 -7.17 -13.98
C ASN A 97 -19.62 -7.03 -12.44
N ASP A 98 -18.52 -7.32 -11.79
CA ASP A 98 -18.38 -7.09 -10.34
C ASP A 98 -17.76 -5.70 -10.01
N PHE A 99 -18.28 -4.66 -10.65
CA PHE A 99 -18.15 -3.29 -10.16
C PHE A 99 -19.04 -3.08 -8.93
N ASN A 100 -18.90 -3.91 -7.91
CA ASN A 100 -19.36 -3.50 -6.60
C ASN A 100 -18.44 -2.34 -6.18
N ILE A 101 -19.00 -1.14 -6.35
CA ILE A 101 -18.48 0.10 -5.78
C ILE A 101 -18.21 -0.22 -4.31
N ALA A 102 -16.94 -0.34 -3.95
CA ALA A 102 -16.56 -0.43 -2.56
C ALA A 102 -17.23 0.75 -1.86
N GLU A 103 -17.96 0.47 -0.76
CA GLU A 103 -18.50 1.50 0.12
C GLU A 103 -17.44 2.58 0.30
N GLU A 104 -17.85 3.84 0.18
CA GLU A 104 -16.96 4.98 0.40
C GLU A 104 -16.23 4.76 1.71
N VAL A 105 -14.96 4.44 1.65
CA VAL A 105 -14.13 4.34 2.84
C VAL A 105 -14.08 5.77 3.40
N GLU A 106 -14.86 6.02 4.44
CA GLU A 106 -14.77 7.26 5.20
C GLU A 106 -13.35 7.38 5.77
N LEU A 107 -12.51 8.07 5.01
CA LEU A 107 -11.15 8.36 5.42
C LEU A 107 -11.19 9.48 6.45
N ASN A 108 -11.36 9.12 7.73
CA ASN A 108 -11.11 10.02 8.85
C ASN A 108 -9.60 10.32 8.97
N LEU A 109 -9.07 11.02 7.98
CA LEU A 109 -7.71 11.54 7.99
C LEU A 109 -7.80 13.05 8.28
N GLU A 110 -7.43 13.46 9.47
CA GLU A 110 -7.47 14.86 9.93
C GLU A 110 -6.60 15.83 9.12
N ASP A 111 -5.84 15.35 8.13
CA ASP A 111 -5.01 16.12 7.19
C ASP A 111 -5.32 15.71 5.74
N GLN A 112 -6.56 15.96 5.31
CA GLN A 112 -7.00 15.56 3.99
C GLN A 112 -6.53 16.55 2.93
N ASN A 113 -5.44 16.20 2.28
CA ASN A 113 -5.18 16.74 0.96
C ASN A 113 -6.25 16.16 0.01
N GLU A 114 -7.20 16.98 -0.46
CA GLU A 114 -8.29 16.63 -1.38
C GLU A 114 -7.79 15.79 -2.57
N LEU A 115 -6.58 16.07 -3.03
CA LEU A 115 -5.92 15.32 -4.10
C LEU A 115 -5.64 13.85 -3.72
N LYS A 116 -5.29 13.55 -2.46
CA LYS A 116 -5.07 12.17 -2.01
C LYS A 116 -6.36 11.38 -1.98
N VAL A 117 -7.44 11.98 -1.53
CA VAL A 117 -8.77 11.35 -1.51
C VAL A 117 -9.23 11.04 -2.93
N LYS A 118 -9.11 12.01 -3.85
CA LYS A 118 -9.43 11.81 -5.28
C LYS A 118 -8.58 10.71 -5.91
N LEU A 119 -7.27 10.68 -5.63
CA LEU A 119 -6.39 9.64 -6.14
C LEU A 119 -6.81 8.25 -5.64
N LEU A 120 -7.11 8.10 -4.36
CA LEU A 120 -7.56 6.83 -3.79
C LEU A 120 -8.91 6.40 -4.39
N SER A 121 -9.85 7.31 -4.59
CA SER A 121 -11.14 7.01 -5.23
C SER A 121 -10.95 6.49 -6.66
N ILE A 122 -10.06 7.09 -7.44
CA ILE A 122 -9.74 6.64 -8.80
C ILE A 122 -9.07 5.26 -8.77
N LEU A 123 -8.11 5.05 -7.88
CA LEU A 123 -7.44 3.76 -7.73
C LEU A 123 -8.41 2.64 -7.33
N ASN A 124 -9.38 2.95 -6.48
CA ASN A 124 -10.40 1.98 -6.05
C ASN A 124 -11.38 1.58 -7.18
N LYS A 125 -11.51 2.40 -8.23
CA LYS A 125 -12.29 2.06 -9.43
C LYS A 125 -11.55 1.12 -10.39
N LEU A 126 -10.24 0.88 -10.18
CA LEU A 126 -9.48 -0.06 -11.00
C LEU A 126 -9.73 -1.52 -10.57
N PRO A 127 -9.74 -2.48 -11.52
CA PRO A 127 -9.59 -3.89 -11.19
C PRO A 127 -8.33 -4.13 -10.33
N ASP A 128 -8.39 -5.10 -9.42
CA ASP A 128 -7.33 -5.33 -8.43
C ASP A 128 -5.95 -5.55 -9.04
N GLY A 129 -5.87 -6.34 -10.11
CA GLY A 129 -4.61 -6.57 -10.82
C GLY A 129 -4.02 -5.27 -11.38
N TYR A 130 -4.84 -4.42 -12.02
CA TYR A 130 -4.40 -3.14 -12.58
C TYR A 130 -3.97 -2.17 -11.50
N ARG A 131 -4.75 -2.07 -10.41
CA ARG A 131 -4.45 -1.24 -9.25
C ARG A 131 -3.14 -1.64 -8.59
N THR A 132 -2.95 -2.94 -8.38
CA THR A 132 -1.74 -3.49 -7.78
C THR A 132 -0.50 -3.15 -8.60
N ILE A 133 -0.51 -3.48 -9.90
CA ILE A 133 0.64 -3.20 -10.78
C ILE A 133 0.92 -1.71 -10.87
N PHE A 134 -0.13 -0.87 -10.95
CA PHE A 134 0.03 0.58 -10.99
C PHE A 134 0.68 1.12 -9.70
N ASN A 135 0.23 0.69 -8.53
CA ASN A 135 0.82 1.09 -7.25
C ASN A 135 2.29 0.69 -7.15
N LEU A 136 2.61 -0.57 -7.44
CA LEU A 136 3.96 -1.09 -7.35
C LEU A 136 4.93 -0.36 -8.29
N TYR A 137 4.53 -0.14 -9.54
CA TYR A 137 5.39 0.49 -10.54
C TYR A 137 5.49 2.01 -10.34
N THR A 138 4.34 2.71 -10.22
CA THR A 138 4.31 4.19 -10.25
C THR A 138 4.60 4.81 -8.89
N ILE A 139 4.11 4.20 -7.80
CA ILE A 139 4.16 4.81 -6.47
C ILE A 139 5.30 4.22 -5.63
N ASP A 140 5.49 2.91 -5.72
CA ASP A 140 6.51 2.22 -4.93
C ASP A 140 7.81 1.96 -5.71
N ASN A 141 7.86 2.37 -7.00
CA ASN A 141 9.04 2.38 -7.87
C ASN A 141 9.69 1.00 -8.10
N LEU A 142 8.90 -0.08 -8.10
CA LEU A 142 9.39 -1.39 -8.48
C LEU A 142 9.47 -1.50 -10.01
N THR A 143 10.49 -2.21 -10.50
CA THR A 143 10.58 -2.56 -11.92
C THR A 143 9.56 -3.64 -12.30
N HIS A 144 9.18 -3.73 -13.57
CA HIS A 144 8.31 -4.82 -14.05
C HIS A 144 8.87 -6.21 -13.77
N LYS A 145 10.19 -6.36 -13.75
CA LYS A 145 10.86 -7.61 -13.40
C LYS A 145 10.63 -7.97 -11.93
N GLU A 146 10.85 -7.04 -11.00
CA GLU A 146 10.59 -7.25 -9.56
C GLU A 146 9.12 -7.55 -9.30
N ILE A 147 8.20 -6.81 -9.97
CA ILE A 147 6.77 -7.05 -9.87
C ILE A 147 6.41 -8.46 -10.34
N ALA A 148 6.98 -8.89 -11.47
CA ALA A 148 6.77 -10.22 -12.02
C ALA A 148 7.23 -11.33 -11.06
N GLU A 149 8.41 -11.16 -10.46
CA GLU A 149 8.95 -12.08 -9.45
C GLU A 149 8.06 -12.12 -8.17
N TYR A 150 7.59 -10.94 -7.70
CA TYR A 150 6.74 -10.86 -6.52
C TYR A 150 5.37 -11.52 -6.70
N LEU A 151 4.73 -11.28 -7.84
CA LEU A 151 3.35 -11.72 -8.09
C LEU A 151 3.27 -13.07 -8.82
N ASP A 152 4.40 -13.67 -9.16
CA ASP A 152 4.49 -14.93 -9.92
C ASP A 152 3.77 -14.83 -11.28
N ILE A 153 4.03 -13.75 -12.02
CA ILE A 153 3.52 -13.49 -13.36
C ILE A 153 4.65 -13.22 -14.34
N SER A 154 4.35 -13.18 -15.65
CA SER A 154 5.34 -12.76 -16.62
C SER A 154 5.58 -11.24 -16.57
N GLU A 155 6.79 -10.81 -16.94
CA GLU A 155 7.09 -9.37 -17.10
C GLU A 155 6.19 -8.73 -18.17
N GLY A 156 5.83 -9.48 -19.23
CA GLY A 156 4.88 -9.06 -20.24
C GLY A 156 3.49 -8.82 -19.68
N THR A 157 3.02 -9.68 -18.76
CA THR A 157 1.75 -9.50 -18.03
C THR A 157 1.78 -8.22 -17.19
N SER A 158 2.87 -7.98 -16.44
CA SER A 158 3.04 -6.76 -15.67
C SER A 158 2.96 -5.50 -16.56
N LYS A 159 3.67 -5.49 -17.70
CA LYS A 159 3.64 -4.37 -18.65
C LYS A 159 2.25 -4.13 -19.25
N SER A 160 1.56 -5.20 -19.66
CA SER A 160 0.23 -5.09 -20.28
C SER A 160 -0.83 -4.60 -19.29
N GLN A 161 -0.82 -5.11 -18.06
CA GLN A 161 -1.73 -4.66 -17.02
C GLN A 161 -1.47 -3.19 -16.62
N TYR A 162 -0.20 -2.80 -16.53
CA TYR A 162 0.16 -1.39 -16.31
C TYR A 162 -0.38 -0.46 -17.40
N PHE A 163 -0.23 -0.85 -18.65
CA PHE A 163 -0.75 -0.08 -19.78
C PHE A 163 -2.28 0.08 -19.70
N LYS A 164 -3.00 -1.01 -19.40
CA LYS A 164 -4.46 -0.99 -19.22
C LYS A 164 -4.86 -0.12 -18.03
N ALA A 165 -4.15 -0.21 -16.91
CA ALA A 165 -4.35 0.65 -15.74
C ALA A 165 -4.24 2.14 -16.08
N LYS A 166 -3.16 2.54 -16.77
CA LYS A 166 -2.96 3.93 -17.23
C LYS A 166 -4.10 4.43 -18.11
N LYS A 167 -4.51 3.61 -19.09
CA LYS A 167 -5.62 3.98 -19.99
C LYS A 167 -6.92 4.18 -19.22
N MET A 168 -7.23 3.29 -18.27
CA MET A 168 -8.43 3.40 -17.46
C MET A 168 -8.40 4.63 -16.54
N ILE A 169 -7.26 4.91 -15.89
CA ILE A 169 -7.08 6.13 -15.08
C ILE A 169 -7.30 7.38 -15.93
N GLN A 170 -6.74 7.45 -17.14
CA GLN A 170 -6.93 8.58 -18.05
C GLN A 170 -8.40 8.79 -18.39
N THR A 171 -9.15 7.71 -18.65
CA THR A 171 -10.59 7.76 -18.92
C THR A 171 -11.36 8.27 -17.70
N LEU A 172 -11.06 7.77 -16.50
CA LEU A 172 -11.70 8.19 -15.26
C LEU A 172 -11.44 9.67 -14.95
N LEU A 173 -10.19 10.13 -15.11
CA LEU A 173 -9.83 11.55 -14.94
C LEU A 173 -10.56 12.46 -15.93
N ALA A 174 -10.71 12.02 -17.18
CA ALA A 174 -11.44 12.79 -18.19
C ALA A 174 -12.95 12.87 -17.87
N SER A 175 -13.54 11.81 -17.34
CA SER A 175 -14.96 11.79 -16.95
C SER A 175 -15.26 12.63 -15.70
N GLU A 176 -14.28 12.80 -14.80
CA GLU A 176 -14.43 13.60 -13.58
C GLU A 176 -14.06 15.10 -13.77
N ASN A 177 -13.82 15.55 -15.02
CA ASN A 177 -13.38 16.93 -15.34
C ASN A 177 -12.16 17.38 -14.53
N ILE A 178 -11.30 16.46 -14.16
CA ILE A 178 -10.03 16.79 -13.50
C ILE A 178 -9.04 17.16 -14.61
N GLU A 179 -8.91 18.46 -14.89
CA GLU A 179 -7.90 18.98 -15.81
C GLU A 179 -6.48 18.62 -15.31
N ARG A 180 -5.57 18.46 -16.28
CA ARG A 180 -4.15 18.12 -16.09
C ARG A 180 -3.38 19.22 -15.38
#